data_b2bc81a8ce651f30c262f13186aa3d80
#
_entry.id   b2bc81a8ce651f30c262f13186aa3d80
#
_cell.length_a   1.000
_cell.length_b   1.000
_cell.length_c   1.000
_cell.angle_alpha   90.00
_cell.angle_beta   90.00
_cell.angle_gamma   90.00
#
_symmetry.space_group_name_H-M   'P 1'
#
loop_
_entity.id
_entity.type
_entity.pdbx_description
1 polymer ?
#
loop_
_entity_poly.entity_id
_entity_poly.type
_entity_poly.pdbx_seq_one_letter_code
_entity_poly.pdbx_strand_id
1 'polypeptide(L)'
;MKLKDKVVLVTGGAQGIGKEICFACAREGAKIVVNYIDIGDNKEIAMQTKAELEETGATVMLAQANVASFDETAAMVKEVVKEFGRIDVLVNNAGITKDNLLMRMKEKDFDAVVDVNLKGTWNCMKHVTKVMMKQRYGRIISMSSVVGVMGNAGQVNYAATKSGIIGMTMSLAREVGSRGITVNAVAPGFIKTAMTDVLPEDIKESMMKQIPLGTFGEVRDIANTVVFLASDDAKYITGQTIHVDGGMAM
;
A
#
# COMPACT_ATOMS: atom_id res chain seq x y z
N MET A 1 -4.20 21.73 -4.00
CA MET A 1 -3.83 20.44 -4.61
C MET A 1 -2.40 20.12 -4.22
N LYS A 2 -2.24 19.17 -3.30
CA LYS A 2 -0.94 18.80 -2.69
C LYS A 2 -0.07 17.95 -3.62
N LEU A 3 -0.68 17.26 -4.59
CA LEU A 3 -0.02 16.31 -5.49
C LEU A 3 -0.16 16.70 -6.96
N LYS A 4 -0.36 18.00 -7.24
CA LYS A 4 -0.54 18.48 -8.61
C LYS A 4 0.58 17.99 -9.53
N ASP A 5 0.20 17.37 -10.64
CA ASP A 5 1.08 16.82 -11.68
C ASP A 5 2.05 15.69 -11.22
N LYS A 6 1.95 15.22 -9.97
CA LYS A 6 2.72 14.08 -9.47
C LYS A 6 2.20 12.76 -10.04
N VAL A 7 3.11 11.86 -10.37
CA VAL A 7 2.79 10.49 -10.82
C VAL A 7 2.80 9.57 -9.61
N VAL A 8 1.63 9.00 -9.29
CA VAL A 8 1.41 8.12 -8.13
C VAL A 8 1.12 6.71 -8.61
N LEU A 9 2.02 5.77 -8.32
CA LEU A 9 1.86 4.34 -8.58
C LEU A 9 1.34 3.65 -7.32
N VAL A 10 0.15 3.03 -7.41
CA VAL A 10 -0.47 2.29 -6.31
C VAL A 10 -0.56 0.82 -6.68
N THR A 11 0.14 -0.05 -5.96
CA THR A 11 0.01 -1.50 -6.17
C THR A 11 -1.26 -2.03 -5.52
N GLY A 12 -1.97 -2.93 -6.24
CA GLY A 12 -3.29 -3.38 -5.78
C GLY A 12 -4.28 -2.21 -5.68
N GLY A 13 -4.20 -1.24 -6.60
CA GLY A 13 -4.96 0.01 -6.57
C GLY A 13 -6.40 -0.10 -7.04
N ALA A 14 -6.87 -1.29 -7.46
CA ALA A 14 -8.17 -1.46 -8.10
C ALA A 14 -9.35 -1.57 -7.11
N GLN A 15 -9.11 -1.87 -5.85
CA GLN A 15 -10.17 -2.08 -4.85
C GLN A 15 -9.74 -1.71 -3.43
N GLY A 16 -10.71 -1.64 -2.51
CA GLY A 16 -10.48 -1.43 -1.08
C GLY A 16 -9.66 -0.19 -0.75
N ILE A 17 -8.70 -0.33 0.14
CA ILE A 17 -7.81 0.77 0.58
C ILE A 17 -7.04 1.35 -0.62
N GLY A 18 -6.53 0.49 -1.52
CA GLY A 18 -5.79 0.92 -2.71
C GLY A 18 -6.62 1.81 -3.64
N LYS A 19 -7.89 1.46 -3.88
CA LYS A 19 -8.83 2.26 -4.67
C LYS A 19 -9.03 3.64 -4.04
N GLU A 20 -9.32 3.70 -2.74
CA GLU A 20 -9.52 4.99 -2.05
C GLU A 20 -8.24 5.85 -2.05
N ILE A 21 -7.06 5.23 -1.94
CA ILE A 21 -5.78 5.94 -2.10
C ILE A 21 -5.67 6.57 -3.50
N CYS A 22 -6.03 5.83 -4.56
CA CYS A 22 -6.05 6.37 -5.92
C CYS A 22 -6.97 7.58 -6.03
N PHE A 23 -8.21 7.50 -5.51
CA PHE A 23 -9.17 8.61 -5.50
C PHE A 23 -8.68 9.81 -4.69
N ALA A 24 -8.12 9.57 -3.50
CA ALA A 24 -7.60 10.65 -2.66
C ALA A 24 -6.44 11.39 -3.33
N CYS A 25 -5.51 10.66 -3.96
CA CYS A 25 -4.42 11.26 -4.71
C CYS A 25 -4.91 12.00 -5.97
N ALA A 26 -5.90 11.46 -6.67
CA ALA A 26 -6.52 12.12 -7.83
C ALA A 26 -7.18 13.44 -7.46
N ARG A 27 -7.94 13.49 -6.35
CA ARG A 27 -8.52 14.74 -5.81
C ARG A 27 -7.47 15.81 -5.52
N GLU A 28 -6.24 15.42 -5.25
CA GLU A 28 -5.08 16.30 -5.03
C GLU A 28 -4.29 16.61 -6.31
N GLY A 29 -4.82 16.25 -7.48
CA GLY A 29 -4.26 16.59 -8.79
C GLY A 29 -3.17 15.66 -9.30
N ALA A 30 -3.04 14.48 -8.74
CA ALA A 30 -2.08 13.47 -9.20
C ALA A 30 -2.54 12.77 -10.49
N LYS A 31 -1.56 12.32 -11.29
CA LYS A 31 -1.75 11.30 -12.32
C LYS A 31 -1.63 9.94 -11.65
N ILE A 32 -2.59 9.06 -11.89
CA ILE A 32 -2.74 7.82 -11.15
C ILE A 32 -2.32 6.62 -12.02
N VAL A 33 -1.47 5.76 -11.46
CA VAL A 33 -1.17 4.45 -12.02
C VAL A 33 -1.76 3.39 -11.09
N VAL A 34 -2.79 2.71 -11.58
CA VAL A 34 -3.47 1.62 -10.88
C VAL A 34 -2.82 0.30 -11.29
N ASN A 35 -2.00 -0.28 -10.40
CA ASN A 35 -1.50 -1.63 -10.64
C ASN A 35 -2.54 -2.67 -10.20
N TYR A 36 -2.66 -3.71 -11.00
CA TYR A 36 -3.49 -4.89 -10.75
C TYR A 36 -2.82 -6.16 -11.27
N ILE A 37 -3.27 -7.31 -10.78
CA ILE A 37 -2.90 -8.63 -11.29
C ILE A 37 -4.09 -9.20 -12.07
N ASP A 38 -3.85 -9.76 -13.26
CA ASP A 38 -4.90 -10.34 -14.13
C ASP A 38 -5.23 -11.77 -13.66
N ILE A 39 -6.03 -11.87 -12.60
CA ILE A 39 -6.53 -13.13 -12.03
C ILE A 39 -8.01 -12.94 -11.66
N GLY A 40 -8.87 -13.86 -12.12
CA GLY A 40 -10.33 -13.72 -11.92
C GLY A 40 -10.85 -12.42 -12.55
N ASP A 41 -11.68 -11.69 -11.83
CA ASP A 41 -12.34 -10.47 -12.30
C ASP A 41 -11.51 -9.19 -12.04
N ASN A 42 -10.25 -9.32 -11.66
CA ASN A 42 -9.43 -8.17 -11.27
C ASN A 42 -9.21 -7.16 -12.41
N LYS A 43 -9.18 -7.64 -13.66
CA LYS A 43 -9.04 -6.77 -14.82
C LYS A 43 -10.26 -5.90 -15.02
N GLU A 44 -11.45 -6.48 -14.95
CA GLU A 44 -12.73 -5.78 -15.03
C GLU A 44 -12.88 -4.75 -13.91
N ILE A 45 -12.53 -5.14 -12.69
CA ILE A 45 -12.53 -4.24 -11.52
C ILE A 45 -11.55 -3.09 -11.73
N ALA A 46 -10.36 -3.35 -12.28
CA ALA A 46 -9.38 -2.30 -12.56
C ALA A 46 -9.86 -1.35 -13.67
N MET A 47 -10.49 -1.88 -14.72
CA MET A 47 -11.09 -1.06 -15.78
C MET A 47 -12.23 -0.18 -15.26
N GLN A 48 -13.09 -0.71 -14.40
CA GLN A 48 -14.13 0.07 -13.74
C GLN A 48 -13.55 1.18 -12.86
N THR A 49 -12.57 0.85 -12.02
CA THR A 49 -11.90 1.84 -11.16
C THR A 49 -11.21 2.94 -11.98
N LYS A 50 -10.61 2.57 -13.12
CA LYS A 50 -10.05 3.56 -14.06
C LYS A 50 -11.15 4.50 -14.57
N ALA A 51 -12.26 3.96 -15.08
CA ALA A 51 -13.36 4.76 -15.60
C ALA A 51 -13.90 5.74 -14.54
N GLU A 52 -14.17 5.26 -13.33
CA GLU A 52 -14.61 6.09 -12.21
C GLU A 52 -13.61 7.21 -11.84
N LEU A 53 -12.31 6.94 -11.91
CA LEU A 53 -11.27 7.96 -11.67
C LEU A 53 -11.24 8.99 -12.81
N GLU A 54 -11.36 8.56 -14.07
CA GLU A 54 -11.38 9.44 -15.25
C GLU A 54 -12.61 10.36 -15.25
N GLU A 55 -13.75 9.91 -14.74
CA GLU A 55 -14.95 10.76 -14.53
C GLU A 55 -14.68 11.94 -13.58
N THR A 56 -13.71 11.82 -12.66
CA THR A 56 -13.27 12.95 -11.82
C THR A 56 -12.32 13.91 -12.51
N GLY A 57 -11.98 13.67 -13.77
CA GLY A 57 -11.00 14.45 -14.54
C GLY A 57 -9.54 14.02 -14.32
N ALA A 58 -9.28 12.92 -13.64
CA ALA A 58 -7.92 12.43 -13.40
C ALA A 58 -7.34 11.75 -14.65
N THR A 59 -6.02 11.86 -14.85
CA THR A 59 -5.27 11.07 -15.81
C THR A 59 -4.92 9.73 -15.20
N VAL A 60 -5.35 8.61 -15.80
CA VAL A 60 -5.21 7.27 -15.23
C VAL A 60 -4.57 6.29 -16.20
N MET A 61 -3.58 5.55 -15.73
CA MET A 61 -2.97 4.41 -16.42
C MET A 61 -3.25 3.11 -15.64
N LEU A 62 -3.66 2.05 -16.33
CA LEU A 62 -3.65 0.70 -15.77
C LEU A 62 -2.28 0.06 -16.01
N ALA A 63 -1.74 -0.58 -15.00
CA ALA A 63 -0.46 -1.29 -15.05
C ALA A 63 -0.63 -2.72 -14.54
N GLN A 64 -0.77 -3.66 -15.49
CA GLN A 64 -0.84 -5.08 -15.16
C GLN A 64 0.53 -5.57 -14.74
N ALA A 65 0.66 -6.12 -13.53
CA ALA A 65 1.86 -6.82 -13.06
C ALA A 65 1.57 -7.60 -11.78
N ASN A 66 2.12 -8.79 -11.68
CA ASN A 66 2.22 -9.51 -10.42
C ASN A 66 3.41 -8.94 -9.62
N VAL A 67 3.15 -8.31 -8.48
CA VAL A 67 4.21 -7.72 -7.65
C VAL A 67 5.21 -8.76 -7.12
N ALA A 68 4.81 -10.02 -6.97
CA ALA A 68 5.70 -11.13 -6.58
C ALA A 68 6.73 -11.46 -7.68
N SER A 69 6.48 -11.09 -8.95
CA SER A 69 7.39 -11.28 -10.08
C SER A 69 8.36 -10.09 -10.19
N PHE A 70 9.66 -10.37 -10.07
CA PHE A 70 10.70 -9.35 -10.20
C PHE A 70 10.72 -8.71 -11.59
N ASP A 71 10.55 -9.54 -12.62
CA ASP A 71 10.62 -9.08 -14.01
C ASP A 71 9.36 -8.30 -14.42
N GLU A 72 8.17 -8.73 -13.95
CA GLU A 72 6.92 -8.00 -14.23
C GLU A 72 6.93 -6.62 -13.55
N THR A 73 7.42 -6.53 -12.31
CA THR A 73 7.56 -5.24 -11.64
C THR A 73 8.58 -4.33 -12.32
N ALA A 74 9.67 -4.88 -12.87
CA ALA A 74 10.63 -4.12 -13.67
C ALA A 74 9.99 -3.59 -14.95
N ALA A 75 9.21 -4.43 -15.66
CA ALA A 75 8.49 -4.05 -16.87
C ALA A 75 7.45 -2.95 -16.58
N MET A 76 6.64 -3.13 -15.54
CA MET A 76 5.66 -2.13 -15.07
C MET A 76 6.31 -0.76 -14.82
N VAL A 77 7.38 -0.71 -14.05
CA VAL A 77 8.08 0.56 -13.75
C VAL A 77 8.61 1.21 -15.03
N LYS A 78 9.15 0.40 -15.97
CA LYS A 78 9.62 0.89 -17.28
C LYS A 78 8.49 1.49 -18.12
N GLU A 79 7.32 0.86 -18.14
CA GLU A 79 6.14 1.35 -18.86
C GLU A 79 5.62 2.65 -18.28
N VAL A 80 5.51 2.76 -16.95
CA VAL A 80 5.11 4.00 -16.28
C VAL A 80 6.07 5.15 -16.59
N VAL A 81 7.38 4.88 -16.56
CA VAL A 81 8.39 5.90 -16.92
C VAL A 81 8.33 6.26 -18.41
N LYS A 82 8.02 5.30 -19.29
CA LYS A 82 7.83 5.59 -20.72
C LYS A 82 6.64 6.51 -20.96
N GLU A 83 5.54 6.31 -20.22
CA GLU A 83 4.29 7.08 -20.37
C GLU A 83 4.40 8.48 -19.75
N PHE A 84 4.87 8.58 -18.51
CA PHE A 84 4.84 9.82 -17.74
C PHE A 84 6.20 10.49 -17.53
N GLY A 85 7.31 9.83 -17.92
CA GLY A 85 8.67 10.34 -17.74
C GLY A 85 9.20 10.23 -16.30
N ARG A 86 8.34 9.92 -15.33
CA ARG A 86 8.66 9.94 -13.89
C ARG A 86 7.76 9.05 -13.05
N ILE A 87 8.19 8.79 -11.81
CA ILE A 87 7.36 8.25 -10.72
C ILE A 87 7.70 9.05 -9.47
N ASP A 88 6.73 9.80 -8.93
CA ASP A 88 6.94 10.65 -7.76
C ASP A 88 6.60 9.95 -6.47
N VAL A 89 5.55 9.14 -6.49
CA VAL A 89 5.04 8.42 -5.33
C VAL A 89 4.85 6.95 -5.67
N LEU A 90 5.38 6.07 -4.82
CA LEU A 90 5.08 4.65 -4.82
C LEU A 90 4.29 4.32 -3.56
N VAL A 91 3.10 3.72 -3.74
CA VAL A 91 2.33 3.15 -2.64
C VAL A 91 2.31 1.63 -2.79
N ASN A 92 3.07 0.93 -1.95
CA ASN A 92 3.05 -0.52 -1.86
C ASN A 92 1.86 -0.95 -1.01
N ASN A 93 0.71 -1.19 -1.67
CA ASN A 93 -0.53 -1.58 -1.01
C ASN A 93 -0.92 -3.04 -1.31
N ALA A 94 -0.49 -3.61 -2.43
CA ALA A 94 -0.78 -5.01 -2.75
C ALA A 94 -0.41 -5.96 -1.62
N GLY A 95 -1.34 -6.84 -1.26
CA GLY A 95 -1.14 -7.80 -0.18
C GLY A 95 -2.28 -8.80 -0.09
N ILE A 96 -1.97 -9.95 0.48
CA ILE A 96 -2.89 -11.05 0.73
C ILE A 96 -2.75 -11.56 2.16
N THR A 97 -3.77 -12.27 2.64
CA THR A 97 -3.73 -13.07 3.87
C THR A 97 -3.98 -14.55 3.56
N LYS A 98 -3.39 -15.42 4.33
CA LYS A 98 -3.62 -16.88 4.34
C LYS A 98 -3.52 -17.34 5.79
N ASP A 99 -4.58 -17.03 6.54
CA ASP A 99 -4.59 -17.18 7.99
C ASP A 99 -4.82 -18.62 8.40
N ASN A 100 -4.02 -19.11 9.32
CA ASN A 100 -4.18 -20.40 10.00
C ASN A 100 -3.29 -20.45 11.25
N LEU A 101 -3.67 -21.24 12.25
CA LEU A 101 -2.77 -21.53 13.36
C LEU A 101 -1.47 -22.14 12.84
N LEU A 102 -0.32 -21.76 13.43
CA LEU A 102 1.01 -22.15 12.94
C LEU A 102 1.13 -23.66 12.70
N MET A 103 0.64 -24.49 13.62
CA MET A 103 0.67 -25.95 13.50
C MET A 103 -0.16 -26.53 12.33
N ARG A 104 -1.04 -25.72 11.73
CA ARG A 104 -1.89 -26.10 10.59
C ARG A 104 -1.58 -25.32 9.34
N MET A 105 -0.71 -24.29 9.42
CA MET A 105 -0.30 -23.44 8.30
C MET A 105 0.53 -24.28 7.32
N LYS A 106 0.17 -24.22 6.05
CA LYS A 106 0.91 -24.92 5.00
C LYS A 106 2.04 -24.05 4.48
N GLU A 107 3.19 -24.63 4.16
CA GLU A 107 4.34 -23.95 3.56
C GLU A 107 3.92 -23.08 2.37
N LYS A 108 3.12 -23.61 1.44
CA LYS A 108 2.62 -22.85 0.28
C LYS A 108 1.83 -21.61 0.65
N ASP A 109 1.12 -21.60 1.77
CA ASP A 109 0.33 -20.45 2.24
C ASP A 109 1.25 -19.42 2.90
N PHE A 110 2.29 -19.85 3.59
CA PHE A 110 3.36 -19.00 4.11
C PHE A 110 4.12 -18.33 2.96
N ASP A 111 4.60 -19.10 1.99
CA ASP A 111 5.36 -18.61 0.84
C ASP A 111 4.56 -17.62 0.01
N ALA A 112 3.28 -17.91 -0.27
CA ALA A 112 2.43 -17.00 -1.03
C ALA A 112 2.29 -15.62 -0.36
N VAL A 113 2.16 -15.58 0.98
CA VAL A 113 2.08 -14.32 1.74
C VAL A 113 3.43 -13.59 1.72
N VAL A 114 4.54 -14.31 1.87
CA VAL A 114 5.88 -13.73 1.79
C VAL A 114 6.17 -13.18 0.40
N ASP A 115 5.85 -13.93 -0.65
CA ASP A 115 6.11 -13.53 -2.03
C ASP A 115 5.33 -12.27 -2.42
N VAL A 116 4.05 -12.19 -2.06
CA VAL A 116 3.24 -11.01 -2.42
C VAL A 116 3.56 -9.82 -1.51
N ASN A 117 3.47 -10.01 -0.18
CA ASN A 117 3.48 -8.88 0.75
C ASN A 117 4.89 -8.32 0.97
N LEU A 118 5.89 -9.20 1.15
CA LEU A 118 7.25 -8.79 1.51
C LEU A 118 8.12 -8.62 0.26
N LYS A 119 8.29 -9.70 -0.52
CA LYS A 119 9.09 -9.69 -1.73
C LYS A 119 8.50 -8.76 -2.80
N GLY A 120 7.17 -8.74 -2.95
CA GLY A 120 6.50 -7.83 -3.88
C GLY A 120 6.73 -6.37 -3.53
N THR A 121 6.65 -6.01 -2.25
CA THR A 121 7.01 -4.67 -1.76
C THR A 121 8.48 -4.34 -2.07
N TRP A 122 9.40 -5.28 -1.80
CA TRP A 122 10.81 -5.12 -2.12
C TRP A 122 11.07 -4.96 -3.63
N ASN A 123 10.42 -5.76 -4.49
CA ASN A 123 10.53 -5.66 -5.94
C ASN A 123 10.18 -4.24 -6.42
N CYS A 124 9.02 -3.72 -5.99
CA CYS A 124 8.59 -2.38 -6.36
C CYS A 124 9.54 -1.31 -5.84
N MET A 125 9.96 -1.37 -4.57
CA MET A 125 10.97 -0.48 -4.00
C MET A 125 12.25 -0.49 -4.81
N LYS A 126 12.77 -1.67 -5.15
CA LYS A 126 14.02 -1.87 -5.89
C LYS A 126 14.01 -1.16 -7.24
N HIS A 127 12.93 -1.33 -8.01
CA HIS A 127 12.85 -0.77 -9.36
C HIS A 127 12.56 0.74 -9.35
N VAL A 128 11.64 1.20 -8.48
CA VAL A 128 11.26 2.62 -8.39
C VAL A 128 12.37 3.47 -7.78
N THR A 129 13.10 2.98 -6.80
CA THR A 129 14.22 3.71 -6.17
C THR A 129 15.24 4.19 -7.21
N LYS A 130 15.58 3.36 -8.20
CA LYS A 130 16.52 3.75 -9.28
C LYS A 130 16.01 4.97 -10.08
N VAL A 131 14.72 5.05 -10.31
CA VAL A 131 14.07 6.18 -11.00
C VAL A 131 14.10 7.42 -10.12
N MET A 132 13.64 7.31 -8.87
CA MET A 132 13.56 8.41 -7.91
C MET A 132 14.95 9.00 -7.57
N MET A 133 16.00 8.16 -7.48
CA MET A 133 17.38 8.64 -7.28
C MET A 133 17.86 9.52 -8.41
N LYS A 134 17.52 9.22 -9.67
CA LYS A 134 17.85 10.08 -10.82
C LYS A 134 17.05 11.38 -10.79
N GLN A 135 15.78 11.33 -10.37
CA GLN A 135 14.91 12.49 -10.21
C GLN A 135 15.34 13.40 -9.06
N ARG A 136 16.07 12.87 -8.07
CA ARG A 136 16.36 13.50 -6.77
C ARG A 136 15.08 13.93 -6.03
N TYR A 137 14.04 13.14 -6.18
CA TYR A 137 12.73 13.28 -5.54
C TYR A 137 12.03 11.94 -5.53
N GLY A 138 11.34 11.65 -4.44
CA GLY A 138 10.48 10.47 -4.31
C GLY A 138 9.80 10.38 -2.96
N ARG A 139 8.64 9.70 -2.95
CA ARG A 139 7.88 9.35 -1.76
C ARG A 139 7.53 7.87 -1.86
N ILE A 140 8.04 7.06 -0.96
CA ILE A 140 7.75 5.62 -0.90
C ILE A 140 6.94 5.38 0.37
N ILE A 141 5.74 4.84 0.22
CA ILE A 141 4.81 4.56 1.31
C ILE A 141 4.40 3.11 1.21
N SER A 142 4.61 2.34 2.28
CA SER A 142 4.29 0.90 2.28
C SER A 142 3.26 0.56 3.34
N MET A 143 2.28 -0.25 2.96
CA MET A 143 1.23 -0.68 3.89
C MET A 143 1.75 -1.80 4.78
N SER A 144 2.04 -1.46 6.04
CA SER A 144 2.23 -2.41 7.13
C SER A 144 0.85 -2.81 7.71
N SER A 145 0.76 -3.04 8.98
CA SER A 145 -0.47 -3.35 9.73
C SER A 145 -0.18 -3.26 11.23
N VAL A 146 -1.19 -3.02 12.06
CA VAL A 146 -1.09 -3.24 13.52
C VAL A 146 -0.65 -4.68 13.83
N VAL A 147 -1.05 -5.66 13.00
CA VAL A 147 -0.61 -7.05 13.14
C VAL A 147 0.90 -7.20 12.98
N GLY A 148 1.54 -6.37 12.18
CA GLY A 148 3.01 -6.33 12.05
C GLY A 148 3.70 -5.72 13.28
N VAL A 149 2.97 -5.03 14.15
CA VAL A 149 3.49 -4.39 15.38
C VAL A 149 3.19 -5.25 16.60
N MET A 150 1.94 -5.72 16.74
CA MET A 150 1.46 -6.43 17.93
C MET A 150 1.43 -7.95 17.78
N GLY A 151 1.44 -8.46 16.55
CA GLY A 151 1.13 -9.85 16.25
C GLY A 151 -0.37 -10.13 16.30
N ASN A 152 -0.77 -11.28 15.76
CA ASN A 152 -2.13 -11.81 15.91
C ASN A 152 -2.13 -13.33 15.75
N ALA A 153 -2.90 -14.04 16.57
CA ALA A 153 -3.01 -15.49 16.47
C ALA A 153 -3.54 -15.90 15.09
N GLY A 154 -2.92 -16.93 14.49
CA GLY A 154 -3.27 -17.39 13.15
C GLY A 154 -2.65 -16.60 12.00
N GLN A 155 -1.89 -15.56 12.25
CA GLN A 155 -1.31 -14.68 11.24
C GLN A 155 0.22 -14.59 11.29
N VAL A 156 0.91 -15.66 11.63
CA VAL A 156 2.39 -15.68 11.75
C VAL A 156 3.05 -15.25 10.43
N ASN A 157 2.58 -15.76 9.29
CA ASN A 157 3.06 -15.38 7.96
C ASN A 157 2.81 -13.88 7.67
N TYR A 158 1.59 -13.41 7.89
CA TYR A 158 1.20 -12.02 7.65
C TYR A 158 1.95 -11.06 8.58
N ALA A 159 1.98 -11.36 9.89
CA ALA A 159 2.72 -10.57 10.88
C ALA A 159 4.20 -10.44 10.50
N ALA A 160 4.86 -11.55 10.12
CA ALA A 160 6.25 -11.55 9.69
C ALA A 160 6.48 -10.63 8.48
N THR A 161 5.58 -10.66 7.48
CA THR A 161 5.72 -9.80 6.30
C THR A 161 5.50 -8.31 6.64
N LYS A 162 4.52 -8.00 7.48
CA LYS A 162 4.19 -6.62 7.85
C LYS A 162 5.24 -5.99 8.79
N SER A 163 5.84 -6.80 9.67
CA SER A 163 7.03 -6.39 10.45
C SER A 163 8.26 -6.21 9.54
N GLY A 164 8.46 -7.11 8.57
CA GLY A 164 9.55 -6.99 7.60
C GLY A 164 9.48 -5.70 6.77
N ILE A 165 8.27 -5.24 6.41
CA ILE A 165 8.06 -3.95 5.72
C ILE A 165 8.56 -2.77 6.58
N ILE A 166 8.35 -2.80 7.90
CA ILE A 166 8.86 -1.78 8.82
C ILE A 166 10.40 -1.73 8.77
N GLY A 167 11.05 -2.89 8.84
CA GLY A 167 12.51 -2.99 8.71
C GLY A 167 13.04 -2.48 7.37
N MET A 168 12.39 -2.85 6.25
CA MET A 168 12.77 -2.35 4.92
C MET A 168 12.58 -0.83 4.82
N THR A 169 11.51 -0.28 5.40
CA THR A 169 11.24 1.17 5.43
C THR A 169 12.37 1.93 6.10
N MET A 170 12.79 1.51 7.27
CA MET A 170 13.88 2.14 8.03
C MET A 170 15.21 2.06 7.28
N SER A 171 15.52 0.90 6.70
CA SER A 171 16.79 0.67 6.00
C SER A 171 16.87 1.53 4.72
N LEU A 172 15.83 1.48 3.88
CA LEU A 172 15.81 2.23 2.63
C LEU A 172 15.80 3.74 2.88
N ALA A 173 15.10 4.23 3.92
CA ALA A 173 15.12 5.64 4.29
C ALA A 173 16.54 6.17 4.54
N ARG A 174 17.40 5.37 5.17
CA ARG A 174 18.82 5.72 5.40
C ARG A 174 19.64 5.77 4.10
N GLU A 175 19.34 4.86 3.17
CA GLU A 175 20.07 4.78 1.90
C GLU A 175 19.78 5.95 0.96
N VAL A 176 18.50 6.43 0.93
CA VAL A 176 18.04 7.35 -0.11
C VAL A 176 17.72 8.76 0.37
N GLY A 177 17.77 9.01 1.67
CA GLY A 177 17.42 10.31 2.26
C GLY A 177 18.23 11.48 1.69
N SER A 178 19.54 11.30 1.44
CA SER A 178 20.41 12.30 0.82
C SER A 178 20.02 12.67 -0.63
N ARG A 179 19.11 11.93 -1.22
CA ARG A 179 18.57 12.15 -2.57
C ARG A 179 17.18 12.82 -2.58
N GLY A 180 16.70 13.33 -1.44
CA GLY A 180 15.39 13.98 -1.34
C GLY A 180 14.22 12.98 -1.41
N ILE A 181 14.47 11.72 -1.09
CA ILE A 181 13.48 10.65 -1.11
C ILE A 181 13.11 10.32 0.34
N THR A 182 11.81 10.30 0.65
CA THR A 182 11.31 9.82 1.93
C THR A 182 10.72 8.42 1.77
N VAL A 183 10.88 7.60 2.81
CA VAL A 183 10.36 6.22 2.85
C VAL A 183 9.68 6.02 4.18
N ASN A 184 8.37 5.77 4.15
CA ASN A 184 7.56 5.59 5.36
C ASN A 184 6.62 4.38 5.22
N ALA A 185 6.12 3.91 6.33
CA ALA A 185 5.06 2.90 6.38
C ALA A 185 3.80 3.47 7.03
N VAL A 186 2.66 2.94 6.64
CA VAL A 186 1.39 3.14 7.32
C VAL A 186 0.96 1.79 7.90
N ALA A 187 0.57 1.76 9.17
CA ALA A 187 0.07 0.58 9.85
C ALA A 187 -1.43 0.76 10.16
N PRO A 188 -2.33 0.31 9.27
CA PRO A 188 -3.75 0.34 9.53
C PRO A 188 -4.14 -0.58 10.70
N GLY A 189 -5.13 -0.15 11.48
CA GLY A 189 -5.89 -1.00 12.39
C GLY A 189 -7.02 -1.75 11.69
N PHE A 190 -8.13 -1.94 12.38
CA PHE A 190 -9.33 -2.50 11.79
C PHE A 190 -10.07 -1.44 10.96
N ILE A 191 -10.12 -1.66 9.66
CA ILE A 191 -10.70 -0.75 8.67
C ILE A 191 -11.95 -1.38 8.06
N LYS A 192 -13.04 -0.61 7.95
CA LYS A 192 -14.26 -1.02 7.23
C LYS A 192 -13.95 -1.28 5.77
N THR A 193 -14.16 -2.49 5.33
CA THR A 193 -14.01 -2.95 3.96
C THR A 193 -15.03 -4.06 3.71
N ALA A 194 -15.22 -4.46 2.46
CA ALA A 194 -16.07 -5.60 2.14
C ALA A 194 -15.70 -6.88 2.93
N MET A 195 -14.42 -7.01 3.34
CA MET A 195 -13.93 -8.13 4.13
C MET A 195 -14.41 -8.07 5.60
N THR A 196 -14.51 -6.89 6.18
CA THR A 196 -14.99 -6.72 7.58
C THR A 196 -16.51 -6.62 7.68
N ASP A 197 -17.18 -6.20 6.61
CA ASP A 197 -18.63 -6.02 6.60
C ASP A 197 -19.39 -7.35 6.76
N VAL A 198 -18.80 -8.45 6.26
CA VAL A 198 -19.40 -9.79 6.35
C VAL A 198 -19.17 -10.49 7.69
N LEU A 199 -18.41 -9.88 8.62
CA LEU A 199 -18.17 -10.47 9.94
C LEU A 199 -19.44 -10.42 10.80
N PRO A 200 -19.69 -11.45 11.65
CA PRO A 200 -20.76 -11.44 12.65
C PRO A 200 -20.64 -10.25 13.61
N GLU A 201 -21.78 -9.74 14.09
CA GLU A 201 -21.80 -8.54 14.94
C GLU A 201 -21.05 -8.74 16.28
N ASP A 202 -21.15 -9.92 16.89
CA ASP A 202 -20.43 -10.26 18.12
C ASP A 202 -18.91 -10.20 17.94
N ILE A 203 -18.43 -10.61 16.77
CA ILE A 203 -17.01 -10.49 16.39
C ILE A 203 -16.62 -9.03 16.21
N LYS A 204 -17.43 -8.23 15.49
CA LYS A 204 -17.21 -6.79 15.32
C LYS A 204 -17.16 -6.06 16.67
N GLU A 205 -18.10 -6.35 17.57
CA GLU A 205 -18.10 -5.76 18.91
C GLU A 205 -16.85 -6.13 19.71
N SER A 206 -16.42 -7.40 19.63
CA SER A 206 -15.18 -7.85 20.27
C SER A 206 -13.95 -7.13 19.73
N MET A 207 -13.90 -6.91 18.42
CA MET A 207 -12.82 -6.16 17.77
C MET A 207 -12.86 -4.67 18.17
N MET A 208 -14.03 -4.04 18.20
CA MET A 208 -14.19 -2.63 18.60
C MET A 208 -13.75 -2.38 20.04
N LYS A 209 -13.93 -3.33 20.95
CA LYS A 209 -13.44 -3.22 22.35
C LYS A 209 -11.93 -3.12 22.45
N GLN A 210 -11.17 -3.52 21.42
CA GLN A 210 -9.72 -3.41 21.36
C GLN A 210 -9.25 -2.04 20.82
N ILE A 211 -10.18 -1.21 20.33
CA ILE A 211 -9.88 0.08 19.75
C ILE A 211 -10.23 1.18 20.77
N PRO A 212 -9.28 1.94 21.29
CA PRO A 212 -9.56 3.05 22.22
C PRO A 212 -10.59 4.06 21.70
N LEU A 213 -10.60 4.36 20.39
CA LEU A 213 -11.63 5.22 19.79
C LEU A 213 -13.01 4.54 19.66
N GLY A 214 -13.12 3.23 19.92
CA GLY A 214 -14.38 2.49 19.95
C GLY A 214 -15.08 2.29 18.59
N THR A 215 -14.40 2.60 17.49
CA THR A 215 -14.96 2.47 16.13
C THR A 215 -13.90 1.94 15.17
N PHE A 216 -14.35 1.22 14.14
CA PHE A 216 -13.47 0.90 13.00
C PHE A 216 -13.10 2.18 12.24
N GLY A 217 -11.87 2.23 11.74
CA GLY A 217 -11.46 3.25 10.77
C GLY A 217 -12.12 3.04 9.42
N GLU A 218 -12.08 4.06 8.59
CA GLU A 218 -12.53 4.01 7.20
C GLU A 218 -11.34 3.97 6.24
N VAL A 219 -11.53 3.45 5.03
CA VAL A 219 -10.49 3.46 3.98
C VAL A 219 -9.94 4.86 3.71
N ARG A 220 -10.80 5.87 3.92
CA ARG A 220 -10.44 7.29 3.77
C ARG A 220 -9.43 7.77 4.80
N ASP A 221 -9.44 7.25 6.01
CA ASP A 221 -8.48 7.61 7.06
C ASP A 221 -7.06 7.21 6.65
N ILE A 222 -6.94 6.02 6.07
CA ILE A 222 -5.69 5.53 5.51
C ILE A 222 -5.27 6.38 4.31
N ALA A 223 -6.18 6.63 3.38
CA ALA A 223 -5.90 7.39 2.16
C ALA A 223 -5.44 8.83 2.47
N ASN A 224 -6.05 9.51 3.44
CA ASN A 224 -5.65 10.84 3.89
C ASN A 224 -4.22 10.84 4.45
N THR A 225 -3.86 9.84 5.24
CA THR A 225 -2.50 9.68 5.77
C THR A 225 -1.49 9.45 4.64
N VAL A 226 -1.85 8.64 3.64
CA VAL A 226 -1.01 8.41 2.45
C VAL A 226 -0.82 9.71 1.66
N VAL A 227 -1.88 10.48 1.42
CA VAL A 227 -1.79 11.79 0.74
C VAL A 227 -0.87 12.75 1.50
N PHE A 228 -0.98 12.82 2.83
CA PHE A 228 -0.09 13.63 3.66
C PHE A 228 1.37 13.20 3.49
N LEU A 229 1.67 11.90 3.63
CA LEU A 229 3.03 11.38 3.49
C LEU A 229 3.58 11.52 2.06
N ALA A 230 2.72 11.52 1.04
CA ALA A 230 3.07 11.72 -0.36
C ALA A 230 3.37 13.19 -0.70
N SER A 231 2.88 14.12 0.10
CA SER A 231 3.00 15.57 -0.13
C SER A 231 4.32 16.14 0.41
N ASP A 232 4.58 17.41 0.08
CA ASP A 232 5.71 18.15 0.60
C ASP A 232 5.52 18.60 2.07
N ASP A 233 4.28 18.49 2.62
CA ASP A 233 4.01 18.73 4.03
C ASP A 233 4.76 17.72 4.92
N ALA A 234 5.01 16.50 4.41
CA ALA A 234 5.74 15.44 5.10
C ALA A 234 7.22 15.31 4.67
N LYS A 235 7.81 16.32 4.02
CA LYS A 235 9.17 16.24 3.46
C LYS A 235 10.27 15.95 4.49
N TYR A 236 10.01 16.16 5.78
CA TYR A 236 10.95 15.89 6.87
C TYR A 236 10.60 14.63 7.68
N ILE A 237 9.63 13.83 7.20
CA ILE A 237 9.22 12.56 7.81
C ILE A 237 9.78 11.43 6.93
N THR A 238 10.71 10.64 7.48
CA THR A 238 11.26 9.46 6.80
C THR A 238 11.67 8.39 7.79
N GLY A 239 11.59 7.12 7.41
CA GLY A 239 11.90 5.98 8.24
C GLY A 239 10.83 5.68 9.31
N GLN A 240 9.66 6.32 9.23
CA GLN A 240 8.62 6.19 10.24
C GLN A 240 7.53 5.19 9.83
N THR A 241 6.90 4.59 10.85
CA THR A 241 5.65 3.84 10.72
C THR A 241 4.55 4.63 11.40
N ILE A 242 3.58 5.10 10.63
CA ILE A 242 2.43 5.86 11.15
C ILE A 242 1.30 4.89 11.39
N HIS A 243 0.88 4.76 12.65
CA HIS A 243 -0.28 3.96 13.02
C HIS A 243 -1.57 4.75 12.72
N VAL A 244 -2.51 4.11 12.04
CA VAL A 244 -3.85 4.64 11.75
C VAL A 244 -4.83 3.57 12.20
N ASP A 245 -5.00 3.44 13.50
CA ASP A 245 -5.54 2.26 14.15
C ASP A 245 -6.50 2.57 15.32
N GLY A 246 -6.85 3.83 15.51
CA GLY A 246 -7.70 4.25 16.63
C GLY A 246 -7.09 4.04 18.01
N GLY A 247 -5.77 3.87 18.10
CA GLY A 247 -5.02 3.68 19.33
C GLY A 247 -4.80 2.21 19.73
N MET A 248 -5.02 1.24 18.83
CA MET A 248 -4.83 -0.18 19.16
C MET A 248 -3.39 -0.53 19.54
N ALA A 249 -2.41 0.04 18.85
CA ALA A 249 -0.99 -0.26 19.04
C ALA A 249 -0.28 0.90 19.74
N MET A 250 -0.71 1.19 20.97
CA MET A 250 -0.06 2.16 21.87
C MET A 250 0.92 1.48 22.80
#